data_8082a51aa746c91f03290eb68e0e383b
#
_entry.id   8082a51aa746c91f03290eb68e0e383b
#
_cell.length_a   1.000
_cell.length_b   1.000
_cell.length_c   1.000
_cell.angle_alpha   90.00
_cell.angle_beta   90.00
_cell.angle_gamma   90.00
#
_symmetry.space_group_name_H-M   'P 1'
#
loop_
_entity.id
_entity.type
_entity.pdbx_description
1 polymer ?
#
loop_
_entity_poly.entity_id
_entity_poly.type
_entity_poly.pdbx_seq_one_letter_code
_entity_poly.pdbx_strand_id
1 'polypeptide(L)'
;IRLSDGREFFAESIVLTVGTFLNGIMFTGHQTTVGGRVNDVSCTGITAYLKQCGLRLGRLKTGTPARLDGKTIKWDILDEQEGDATPVPFSFMTKEIPQPQIKCYITNTNEKTHQIIRDNFSKCALFSGLITGVGPRYCPSIEDKLVKFADRTSHQIFLEPEGYNTDVVYPNGISTSLPADVQEEFIHTIKGLENVKIIRYAYAIEYDYVDPMELDHCLKVKKTKGLYLAGQINGTTGYEE
;
A
#
# COMPACT_ATOMS: atom_id res chain seq x y z
N ILE A 1 -15.88 -11.59 -21.02
CA ILE A 1 -14.76 -11.92 -20.10
C ILE A 1 -14.65 -13.43 -20.05
N ARG A 2 -13.43 -13.94 -20.18
CA ARG A 2 -13.14 -15.37 -19.98
C ARG A 2 -12.34 -15.54 -18.68
N LEU A 3 -12.80 -16.43 -17.81
CA LEU A 3 -12.12 -16.76 -16.56
C LEU A 3 -11.08 -17.88 -16.78
N SER A 4 -10.19 -18.06 -15.80
CA SER A 4 -9.16 -19.12 -15.83
C SER A 4 -9.73 -20.54 -15.83
N ASP A 5 -10.94 -20.72 -15.30
CA ASP A 5 -11.68 -22.00 -15.31
C ASP A 5 -12.44 -22.26 -16.62
N GLY A 6 -12.32 -21.38 -17.61
CA GLY A 6 -12.92 -21.46 -18.93
C GLY A 6 -14.34 -20.89 -19.04
N ARG A 7 -14.97 -20.46 -17.96
CA ARG A 7 -16.29 -19.79 -18.02
C ARG A 7 -16.17 -18.46 -18.76
N GLU A 8 -17.21 -18.13 -19.52
CA GLU A 8 -17.30 -16.88 -20.28
C GLU A 8 -18.51 -16.08 -19.83
N PHE A 9 -18.32 -14.77 -19.73
CA PHE A 9 -19.38 -13.80 -19.43
C PHE A 9 -19.45 -12.75 -20.53
N PHE A 10 -20.65 -12.46 -20.97
CA PHE A 10 -20.96 -11.44 -21.97
C PHE A 10 -21.74 -10.32 -21.30
N ALA A 11 -21.35 -9.07 -21.58
CA ALA A 11 -21.99 -7.87 -21.06
C ALA A 11 -21.87 -6.73 -22.09
N GLU A 12 -22.80 -5.78 -22.04
CA GLU A 12 -22.75 -4.58 -22.89
C GLU A 12 -21.62 -3.63 -22.44
N SER A 13 -21.30 -3.66 -21.14
CA SER A 13 -20.25 -2.83 -20.53
C SER A 13 -19.49 -3.62 -19.47
N ILE A 14 -18.18 -3.37 -19.40
CA ILE A 14 -17.24 -3.96 -18.46
C ILE A 14 -16.49 -2.82 -17.78
N VAL A 15 -16.44 -2.85 -16.46
CA VAL A 15 -15.64 -1.92 -15.66
C VAL A 15 -14.48 -2.70 -15.02
N LEU A 16 -13.23 -2.33 -15.32
CA LEU A 16 -12.06 -2.91 -14.71
C LEU A 16 -11.64 -2.09 -13.49
N THR A 17 -11.57 -2.74 -12.32
CA THR A 17 -11.23 -2.13 -11.02
C THR A 17 -10.12 -2.95 -10.34
N VAL A 18 -9.06 -3.23 -11.07
CA VAL A 18 -8.04 -4.26 -10.74
C VAL A 18 -7.08 -3.86 -9.61
N GLY A 19 -7.12 -2.63 -9.11
CA GLY A 19 -6.24 -2.17 -8.04
C GLY A 19 -4.77 -2.41 -8.36
N THR A 20 -4.04 -3.03 -7.45
CA THR A 20 -2.61 -3.39 -7.59
C THR A 20 -2.38 -4.74 -8.27
N PHE A 21 -3.44 -5.40 -8.77
CA PHE A 21 -3.34 -6.78 -9.23
C PHE A 21 -2.90 -6.93 -10.69
N LEU A 22 -2.98 -5.84 -11.49
CA LEU A 22 -2.64 -5.92 -12.91
C LEU A 22 -1.13 -6.12 -13.08
N ASN A 23 -0.72 -7.34 -13.42
CA ASN A 23 0.68 -7.74 -13.53
C ASN A 23 1.49 -7.36 -12.26
N GLY A 24 0.88 -7.54 -11.08
CA GLY A 24 1.42 -7.15 -9.79
C GLY A 24 2.62 -8.01 -9.37
N ILE A 25 3.66 -7.36 -8.86
CA ILE A 25 4.86 -7.99 -8.31
C ILE A 25 5.18 -7.33 -6.97
N MET A 26 5.29 -8.13 -5.93
CA MET A 26 5.66 -7.69 -4.58
C MET A 26 7.16 -7.83 -4.35
N PHE A 27 7.74 -6.89 -3.60
CA PHE A 27 9.18 -6.82 -3.30
C PHE A 27 9.41 -6.68 -1.79
N THR A 28 10.25 -7.58 -1.24
CA THR A 28 10.81 -7.48 0.12
C THR A 28 12.32 -7.64 0.00
N GLY A 29 13.04 -6.54 0.11
CA GLY A 29 14.43 -6.50 -0.36
C GLY A 29 14.52 -6.87 -1.83
N HIS A 30 15.43 -7.77 -2.16
CA HIS A 30 15.60 -8.30 -3.52
C HIS A 30 14.72 -9.52 -3.81
N GLN A 31 13.94 -10.00 -2.85
CA GLN A 31 12.99 -11.10 -3.06
C GLN A 31 11.73 -10.57 -3.75
N THR A 32 11.28 -11.29 -4.77
CA THR A 32 10.07 -10.95 -5.54
C THR A 32 9.04 -12.06 -5.46
N THR A 33 7.78 -11.67 -5.37
CA THR A 33 6.64 -12.60 -5.42
C THR A 33 5.59 -12.03 -6.37
N VAL A 34 5.15 -12.85 -7.33
CA VAL A 34 4.07 -12.47 -8.24
C VAL A 34 2.76 -12.48 -7.45
N GLY A 35 2.07 -11.33 -7.40
CA GLY A 35 0.82 -11.18 -6.68
C GLY A 35 0.38 -9.72 -6.64
N GLY A 36 -0.90 -9.49 -6.42
CA GLY A 36 -1.47 -8.16 -6.22
C GLY A 36 -1.47 -7.73 -4.74
N ARG A 37 -1.51 -8.71 -3.85
CA ARG A 37 -1.45 -8.59 -2.40
C ARG A 37 -0.93 -9.91 -1.83
N VAL A 38 -0.39 -9.91 -0.61
CA VAL A 38 0.03 -11.16 0.08
C VAL A 38 -1.13 -12.16 0.10
N ASN A 39 -0.84 -13.40 -0.29
CA ASN A 39 -1.76 -14.53 -0.44
C ASN A 39 -2.78 -14.41 -1.59
N ASP A 40 -2.68 -13.39 -2.43
CA ASP A 40 -3.53 -13.22 -3.60
C ASP A 40 -2.71 -13.30 -4.89
N VAL A 41 -3.29 -13.89 -5.91
CA VAL A 41 -2.66 -14.03 -7.22
C VAL A 41 -2.69 -12.75 -8.04
N SER A 42 -1.71 -12.56 -8.89
CA SER A 42 -1.67 -11.45 -9.86
C SER A 42 -2.59 -11.76 -11.05
N CYS A 43 -3.11 -10.70 -11.68
CA CYS A 43 -3.85 -10.77 -12.93
C CYS A 43 -2.92 -10.43 -14.10
N THR A 44 -2.46 -11.45 -14.83
CA THR A 44 -1.46 -11.28 -15.91
C THR A 44 -2.08 -11.23 -17.31
N GLY A 45 -3.21 -11.92 -17.54
CA GLY A 45 -3.81 -12.03 -18.87
C GLY A 45 -4.39 -10.72 -19.43
N ILE A 46 -4.91 -9.86 -18.58
CA ILE A 46 -5.57 -8.61 -18.97
C ILE A 46 -4.55 -7.61 -19.56
N THR A 47 -3.34 -7.53 -19.04
CA THR A 47 -2.30 -6.63 -19.59
C THR A 47 -2.02 -6.89 -21.06
N ALA A 48 -1.91 -8.14 -21.47
CA ALA A 48 -1.69 -8.51 -22.86
C ALA A 48 -2.86 -8.05 -23.76
N TYR A 49 -4.07 -8.25 -23.31
CA TYR A 49 -5.28 -7.79 -24.02
C TYR A 49 -5.32 -6.25 -24.15
N LEU A 50 -5.05 -5.51 -23.08
CA LEU A 50 -5.04 -4.04 -23.12
C LEU A 50 -4.00 -3.51 -24.11
N LYS A 51 -2.81 -4.15 -24.16
CA LYS A 51 -1.78 -3.83 -25.18
C LYS A 51 -2.26 -4.12 -26.59
N GLN A 52 -2.94 -5.25 -26.82
CA GLN A 52 -3.53 -5.58 -28.13
C GLN A 52 -4.59 -4.56 -28.57
N CYS A 53 -5.34 -3.98 -27.63
CA CYS A 53 -6.25 -2.87 -27.88
C CYS A 53 -5.54 -1.55 -28.19
N GLY A 54 -4.21 -1.54 -28.23
CA GLY A 54 -3.39 -0.36 -28.55
C GLY A 54 -3.36 0.68 -27.42
N LEU A 55 -3.62 0.28 -26.17
CA LEU A 55 -3.56 1.18 -25.03
C LEU A 55 -2.10 1.35 -24.56
N ARG A 56 -1.77 2.56 -24.14
CA ARG A 56 -0.50 2.86 -23.48
C ARG A 56 -0.60 2.45 -22.02
N LEU A 57 0.36 1.65 -21.57
CA LEU A 57 0.49 1.21 -20.19
C LEU A 57 1.80 1.74 -19.60
N GLY A 58 1.78 1.97 -18.30
CA GLY A 58 2.97 2.26 -17.49
C GLY A 58 2.98 1.40 -16.24
N ARG A 59 3.99 1.63 -15.39
CA ARG A 59 4.12 0.96 -14.08
C ARG A 59 4.03 1.98 -12.97
N LEU A 60 3.25 1.67 -11.94
CA LEU A 60 3.21 2.40 -10.68
C LEU A 60 3.70 1.52 -9.54
N LYS A 61 4.21 2.16 -8.50
CA LYS A 61 4.66 1.50 -7.27
C LYS A 61 3.89 2.07 -6.10
N THR A 62 3.42 1.20 -5.22
CA THR A 62 2.96 1.55 -3.89
C THR A 62 3.59 0.63 -2.86
N GLY A 63 3.24 0.75 -1.58
CA GLY A 63 3.78 -0.11 -0.54
C GLY A 63 2.88 -0.17 0.67
N THR A 64 3.14 -1.16 1.51
CA THR A 64 2.45 -1.32 2.79
C THR A 64 3.48 -1.57 3.89
N PRO A 65 3.26 -1.08 5.13
CA PRO A 65 4.13 -1.36 6.25
C PRO A 65 3.96 -2.80 6.75
N ALA A 66 4.87 -3.21 7.63
CA ALA A 66 4.72 -4.46 8.37
C ALA A 66 3.39 -4.49 9.16
N ARG A 67 2.93 -5.68 9.51
CA ARG A 67 1.84 -5.85 10.48
C ARG A 67 2.40 -6.33 11.79
N LEU A 68 2.00 -5.69 12.87
CA LEU A 68 2.54 -5.89 14.21
C LEU A 68 1.52 -6.61 15.10
N ASP A 69 2.01 -7.43 16.04
CA ASP A 69 1.17 -8.04 17.08
C ASP A 69 0.96 -7.02 18.21
N GLY A 70 -0.24 -6.46 18.31
CA GLY A 70 -0.62 -5.47 19.31
C GLY A 70 -0.44 -5.93 20.74
N LYS A 71 -0.44 -7.24 21.03
CA LYS A 71 -0.15 -7.79 22.36
C LYS A 71 1.27 -7.56 22.83
N THR A 72 2.17 -7.26 21.91
CA THR A 72 3.60 -7.10 22.18
C THR A 72 4.06 -5.65 22.13
N ILE A 73 3.14 -4.71 21.87
CA ILE A 73 3.38 -3.27 21.87
C ILE A 73 3.26 -2.73 23.30
N LYS A 74 4.16 -1.82 23.68
CA LYS A 74 4.10 -1.12 24.97
C LYS A 74 3.22 0.13 24.85
N TRP A 75 1.92 -0.06 24.94
CA TRP A 75 0.94 1.01 24.74
C TRP A 75 1.01 2.13 25.79
N ASP A 76 1.33 1.78 27.02
CA ASP A 76 1.35 2.64 28.20
C ASP A 76 2.34 3.82 28.13
N ILE A 77 3.32 3.75 27.24
CA ILE A 77 4.32 4.80 27.04
C ILE A 77 4.11 5.62 25.77
N LEU A 78 3.03 5.35 25.03
CA LEU A 78 2.72 6.00 23.76
C LEU A 78 1.63 7.06 23.93
N ASP A 79 1.65 8.06 23.08
CA ASP A 79 0.63 9.10 23.04
C ASP A 79 -0.65 8.56 22.37
N GLU A 80 -1.80 8.73 23.04
CA GLU A 80 -3.08 8.32 22.49
C GLU A 80 -3.59 9.32 21.46
N GLN A 81 -4.16 8.81 20.38
CA GLN A 81 -4.91 9.57 19.38
C GLN A 81 -6.35 9.08 19.39
N GLU A 82 -7.20 9.83 20.02
CA GLU A 82 -8.64 9.55 20.06
C GLU A 82 -9.31 9.96 18.74
N GLY A 83 -10.45 9.34 18.45
CA GLY A 83 -11.36 9.78 17.39
C GLY A 83 -12.15 11.03 17.82
N ASP A 84 -13.07 11.45 16.97
CA ASP A 84 -13.94 12.58 17.27
C ASP A 84 -14.83 12.31 18.51
N ALA A 85 -14.98 13.30 19.39
CA ALA A 85 -15.86 13.20 20.55
C ALA A 85 -17.32 12.91 20.16
N THR A 86 -17.72 13.39 18.98
CA THR A 86 -19.02 13.06 18.37
C THR A 86 -18.76 12.56 16.95
N PRO A 87 -18.66 11.24 16.75
CA PRO A 87 -18.39 10.67 15.43
C PRO A 87 -19.47 11.02 14.42
N VAL A 88 -19.06 11.46 13.23
CA VAL A 88 -19.95 11.76 12.13
C VAL A 88 -19.89 10.63 11.10
N PRO A 89 -21.02 10.00 10.73
CA PRO A 89 -21.04 8.96 9.71
C PRO A 89 -20.56 9.49 8.34
N PHE A 90 -19.78 8.71 7.61
CA PHE A 90 -19.43 9.02 6.22
C PHE A 90 -20.63 8.89 5.25
N SER A 91 -21.53 7.93 5.53
CA SER A 91 -22.70 7.72 4.70
C SER A 91 -23.88 8.57 5.18
N PHE A 92 -24.54 9.29 4.28
CA PHE A 92 -25.79 10.00 4.57
C PHE A 92 -26.94 9.07 4.97
N MET A 93 -26.84 7.77 4.69
CA MET A 93 -27.83 6.75 5.08
C MET A 93 -27.64 6.26 6.51
N THR A 94 -26.48 6.47 7.12
CA THR A 94 -26.17 6.07 8.51
C THR A 94 -26.59 7.17 9.46
N LYS A 95 -27.51 6.87 10.37
CA LYS A 95 -28.04 7.83 11.35
C LYS A 95 -27.19 7.98 12.59
N GLU A 96 -26.55 6.89 13.02
CA GLU A 96 -25.73 6.81 14.23
C GLU A 96 -24.62 5.78 14.06
N ILE A 97 -23.54 5.95 14.81
CA ILE A 97 -22.41 5.01 14.88
C ILE A 97 -22.48 4.32 16.25
N PRO A 98 -23.06 3.10 16.33
CA PRO A 98 -23.26 2.42 17.61
C PRO A 98 -21.97 1.76 18.15
N GLN A 99 -20.95 1.59 17.33
CA GLN A 99 -19.70 0.97 17.73
C GLN A 99 -18.85 1.93 18.58
N PRO A 100 -18.21 1.46 19.67
CA PRO A 100 -17.24 2.25 20.39
C PRO A 100 -16.07 2.64 19.46
N GLN A 101 -15.54 3.83 19.64
CA GLN A 101 -14.39 4.27 18.83
C GLN A 101 -13.11 3.57 19.34
N ILE A 102 -12.25 3.16 18.41
CA ILE A 102 -10.93 2.60 18.73
C ILE A 102 -9.90 3.73 18.63
N LYS A 103 -9.05 3.83 19.65
CA LYS A 103 -7.93 4.78 19.64
C LYS A 103 -6.81 4.29 18.74
N CYS A 104 -6.14 5.22 18.09
CA CYS A 104 -4.81 5.02 17.55
C CYS A 104 -3.75 5.53 18.53
N TYR A 105 -2.49 5.20 18.28
CA TYR A 105 -1.39 5.65 19.11
C TYR A 105 -0.30 6.24 18.23
N ILE A 106 0.45 7.18 18.79
CA ILE A 106 1.50 7.88 18.08
C ILE A 106 2.86 7.48 18.63
N THR A 107 3.76 7.17 17.73
CA THR A 107 5.19 7.04 17.99
C THR A 107 5.98 7.70 16.86
N ASN A 108 7.30 7.63 16.92
CA ASN A 108 8.16 8.27 15.94
C ASN A 108 9.39 7.43 15.65
N THR A 109 9.89 7.53 14.42
CA THR A 109 11.25 7.09 14.11
C THR A 109 12.26 8.00 14.85
N ASN A 110 13.51 7.56 14.93
CA ASN A 110 14.61 8.30 15.55
C ASN A 110 15.88 8.16 14.70
N GLU A 111 16.96 8.83 15.11
CA GLU A 111 18.22 8.83 14.36
C GLU A 111 18.80 7.41 14.18
N LYS A 112 18.68 6.54 15.19
CA LYS A 112 19.14 5.14 15.09
C LYS A 112 18.31 4.38 14.03
N THR A 113 16.99 4.58 14.03
CA THR A 113 16.09 4.04 12.99
C THR A 113 16.53 4.50 11.60
N HIS A 114 16.79 5.80 11.45
CA HIS A 114 17.20 6.40 10.19
C HIS A 114 18.56 5.89 9.71
N GLN A 115 19.52 5.72 10.64
CA GLN A 115 20.85 5.21 10.31
C GLN A 115 20.78 3.78 9.76
N ILE A 116 20.06 2.89 10.43
CA ILE A 116 19.86 1.52 9.97
C ILE A 116 19.27 1.48 8.56
N ILE A 117 18.23 2.29 8.31
CA ILE A 117 17.59 2.34 7.00
C ILE A 117 18.56 2.85 5.93
N ARG A 118 19.31 3.93 6.21
CA ARG A 118 20.29 4.51 5.25
C ARG A 118 21.40 3.53 4.91
N ASP A 119 21.93 2.82 5.90
CA ASP A 119 23.02 1.83 5.72
C ASP A 119 22.58 0.66 4.84
N ASN A 120 21.26 0.44 4.72
CA ASN A 120 20.68 -0.65 3.95
C ASN A 120 19.97 -0.19 2.66
N PHE A 121 20.14 1.03 2.19
CA PHE A 121 19.52 1.52 0.95
C PHE A 121 19.84 0.64 -0.27
N SER A 122 21.03 0.09 -0.36
CA SER A 122 21.43 -0.82 -1.45
C SER A 122 20.65 -2.13 -1.47
N LYS A 123 20.05 -2.53 -0.35
CA LYS A 123 19.20 -3.72 -0.23
C LYS A 123 17.72 -3.43 -0.51
N CYS A 124 17.34 -2.16 -0.63
CA CYS A 124 15.98 -1.73 -0.89
C CYS A 124 15.65 -1.92 -2.38
N ALA A 125 14.53 -2.58 -2.69
CA ALA A 125 14.11 -2.80 -4.07
C ALA A 125 13.92 -1.49 -4.86
N LEU A 126 13.54 -0.41 -4.19
CA LEU A 126 13.35 0.90 -4.79
C LEU A 126 14.67 1.50 -5.29
N PHE A 127 15.73 1.47 -4.45
CA PHE A 127 17.02 2.11 -4.77
C PHE A 127 18.00 1.19 -5.49
N SER A 128 17.77 -0.12 -5.49
CA SER A 128 18.57 -1.08 -6.28
C SER A 128 18.17 -1.12 -7.76
N GLY A 129 17.12 -0.40 -8.18
CA GLY A 129 16.64 -0.37 -9.55
C GLY A 129 15.77 -1.58 -9.95
N LEU A 130 15.40 -2.44 -9.00
CA LEU A 130 14.48 -3.56 -9.27
C LEU A 130 13.06 -3.07 -9.54
N ILE A 131 12.64 -1.99 -8.86
CA ILE A 131 11.37 -1.32 -9.10
C ILE A 131 11.61 -0.22 -10.14
N THR A 132 10.88 -0.27 -11.23
CA THR A 132 10.94 0.72 -12.33
C THR A 132 9.75 1.68 -12.31
N GLY A 133 8.68 1.30 -11.61
CA GLY A 133 7.46 2.09 -11.48
C GLY A 133 7.64 3.35 -10.64
N VAL A 134 6.89 4.38 -11.00
CA VAL A 134 6.90 5.65 -10.27
C VAL A 134 6.15 5.49 -8.95
N GLY A 135 6.76 5.97 -7.86
CA GLY A 135 6.12 6.01 -6.55
C GLY A 135 5.07 7.12 -6.45
N PRO A 136 4.03 6.95 -5.62
CA PRO A 136 2.99 7.97 -5.44
C PRO A 136 3.55 9.20 -4.73
N ARG A 137 2.99 10.37 -5.07
CA ARG A 137 3.38 11.63 -4.46
C ARG A 137 3.06 11.69 -2.96
N TYR A 138 1.92 11.12 -2.57
CA TYR A 138 1.33 11.30 -1.23
C TYR A 138 1.50 10.11 -0.30
N CYS A 139 2.06 8.98 -0.78
CA CYS A 139 2.36 7.80 0.03
C CYS A 139 3.83 7.38 -0.13
N PRO A 140 4.80 8.21 0.30
CA PRO A 140 6.21 7.86 0.22
C PRO A 140 6.53 6.74 1.20
N SER A 141 7.42 5.83 0.81
CA SER A 141 8.02 4.87 1.72
C SER A 141 8.90 5.59 2.76
N ILE A 142 9.30 4.90 3.82
CA ILE A 142 10.19 5.50 4.82
C ILE A 142 11.54 5.87 4.18
N GLU A 143 12.03 5.09 3.24
CA GLU A 143 13.26 5.39 2.48
C GLU A 143 13.12 6.69 1.67
N ASP A 144 11.97 6.88 0.98
CA ASP A 144 11.67 8.11 0.26
C ASP A 144 11.65 9.33 1.19
N LYS A 145 11.08 9.17 2.40
CA LYS A 145 11.04 10.23 3.42
C LYS A 145 12.44 10.63 3.86
N LEU A 146 13.32 9.65 4.10
CA LEU A 146 14.70 9.90 4.53
C LEU A 146 15.56 10.58 3.46
N VAL A 147 15.21 10.43 2.19
CA VAL A 147 15.87 11.14 1.08
C VAL A 147 15.27 12.53 0.89
N LYS A 148 13.93 12.64 0.82
CA LYS A 148 13.24 13.90 0.55
C LYS A 148 13.29 14.91 1.71
N PHE A 149 13.37 14.41 2.94
CA PHE A 149 13.38 15.20 4.17
C PHE A 149 14.60 14.81 5.04
N ALA A 150 15.79 14.89 4.44
CA ALA A 150 17.04 14.39 5.04
C ALA A 150 17.42 15.09 6.36
N ASP A 151 16.97 16.31 6.56
CA ASP A 151 17.15 17.18 7.76
C ASP A 151 16.19 16.82 8.90
N ARG A 152 15.18 15.99 8.66
CA ARG A 152 14.29 15.54 9.72
C ARG A 152 14.95 14.43 10.55
N THR A 153 14.96 14.60 11.86
CA THR A 153 15.49 13.61 12.81
C THR A 153 14.46 12.57 13.24
N SER A 154 13.18 12.81 12.90
CA SER A 154 12.09 11.88 13.19
C SER A 154 10.95 12.01 12.19
N HIS A 155 10.21 10.91 11.99
CA HIS A 155 8.96 10.83 11.25
C HIS A 155 7.90 10.19 12.11
N GLN A 156 6.72 10.78 12.14
CA GLN A 156 5.57 10.28 12.89
C GLN A 156 5.06 8.96 12.33
N ILE A 157 4.62 8.10 13.24
CA ILE A 157 4.02 6.80 12.96
C ILE A 157 2.71 6.74 13.73
N PHE A 158 1.63 6.40 13.03
CA PHE A 158 0.36 6.06 13.67
C PHE A 158 0.27 4.54 13.81
N LEU A 159 0.06 4.07 15.02
CA LEU A 159 -0.24 2.66 15.29
C LEU A 159 -1.75 2.49 15.27
N GLU A 160 -2.25 1.91 14.19
CA GLU A 160 -3.67 1.81 13.86
C GLU A 160 -4.14 0.36 14.00
N PRO A 161 -4.98 0.01 15.00
CA PRO A 161 -5.61 -1.30 15.04
C PRO A 161 -6.43 -1.58 13.79
N GLU A 162 -6.24 -2.76 13.15
CA GLU A 162 -6.97 -3.11 11.92
C GLU A 162 -8.45 -3.45 12.15
N GLY A 163 -8.91 -3.53 13.40
CA GLY A 163 -10.31 -3.76 13.71
C GLY A 163 -10.56 -4.14 15.18
N TYR A 164 -11.83 -4.30 15.55
CA TYR A 164 -12.26 -4.58 16.93
C TYR A 164 -11.85 -5.96 17.45
N ASN A 165 -11.83 -6.96 16.59
CA ASN A 165 -11.65 -8.35 16.96
C ASN A 165 -10.30 -8.92 16.47
N THR A 166 -9.30 -8.07 16.38
CA THR A 166 -7.96 -8.46 15.93
C THR A 166 -6.91 -7.73 16.74
N ASP A 167 -5.80 -8.41 17.00
CA ASP A 167 -4.60 -7.81 17.61
C ASP A 167 -3.62 -7.27 16.55
N VAL A 168 -4.01 -7.28 15.27
CA VAL A 168 -3.17 -6.79 14.18
C VAL A 168 -3.15 -5.27 14.16
N VAL A 169 -1.94 -4.71 14.16
CA VAL A 169 -1.71 -3.27 14.14
C VAL A 169 -0.97 -2.88 12.86
N TYR A 170 -1.45 -1.81 12.22
CA TYR A 170 -0.90 -1.18 11.04
C TYR A 170 -0.05 0.04 11.46
N PRO A 171 1.28 0.01 11.36
CA PRO A 171 2.14 1.15 11.68
C PRO A 171 2.23 2.10 10.49
N ASN A 172 1.23 2.96 10.33
CA ASN A 172 1.14 3.92 9.24
C ASN A 172 2.30 4.91 9.27
N GLY A 173 2.96 5.08 8.13
CA GLY A 173 4.07 6.03 7.97
C GLY A 173 5.44 5.39 7.74
N ILE A 174 5.57 4.06 7.88
CA ILE A 174 6.83 3.32 7.69
C ILE A 174 6.71 2.17 6.67
N SER A 175 5.92 2.36 5.61
CA SER A 175 5.96 1.43 4.49
C SER A 175 7.39 1.34 3.92
N THR A 176 7.83 0.15 3.54
CA THR A 176 9.20 -0.10 3.11
C THR A 176 9.29 -1.28 2.16
N SER A 177 10.33 -1.33 1.35
CA SER A 177 10.73 -2.50 0.57
C SER A 177 12.07 -3.11 1.04
N LEU A 178 12.55 -2.75 2.22
CA LEU A 178 13.74 -3.34 2.83
C LEU A 178 13.55 -4.84 3.14
N PRO A 179 14.62 -5.63 3.21
CA PRO A 179 14.57 -7.04 3.60
C PRO A 179 14.01 -7.22 5.03
N ALA A 180 13.48 -8.41 5.32
CA ALA A 180 12.83 -8.74 6.59
C ALA A 180 13.72 -8.51 7.82
N ASP A 181 14.98 -8.92 7.75
CA ASP A 181 15.97 -8.73 8.80
C ASP A 181 16.21 -7.25 9.14
N VAL A 182 16.29 -6.41 8.12
CA VAL A 182 16.45 -4.96 8.31
C VAL A 182 15.15 -4.34 8.87
N GLN A 183 13.98 -4.85 8.47
CA GLN A 183 12.71 -4.40 9.03
C GLN A 183 12.65 -4.69 10.54
N GLU A 184 13.04 -5.88 10.99
CA GLU A 184 13.12 -6.20 12.42
C GLU A 184 14.08 -5.25 13.14
N GLU A 185 15.28 -5.05 12.58
CA GLU A 185 16.30 -4.22 13.19
C GLU A 185 15.83 -2.78 13.40
N PHE A 186 15.28 -2.12 12.39
CA PHE A 186 14.85 -0.73 12.52
C PHE A 186 13.56 -0.56 13.33
N ILE A 187 12.60 -1.47 13.21
CA ILE A 187 11.33 -1.40 13.97
C ILE A 187 11.62 -1.51 15.47
N HIS A 188 12.51 -2.36 15.89
CA HIS A 188 12.91 -2.52 17.30
C HIS A 188 13.69 -1.31 17.86
N THR A 189 14.03 -0.31 17.07
CA THR A 189 14.57 0.96 17.58
C THR A 189 13.52 2.00 17.92
N ILE A 190 12.25 1.75 17.56
CA ILE A 190 11.14 2.70 17.72
C ILE A 190 10.55 2.56 19.12
N LYS A 191 10.28 3.71 19.78
CA LYS A 191 9.68 3.75 21.13
C LYS A 191 8.37 2.97 21.15
N GLY A 192 8.23 2.05 22.10
CA GLY A 192 7.07 1.18 22.29
C GLY A 192 7.06 -0.07 21.41
N LEU A 193 7.99 -0.19 20.46
CA LEU A 193 8.10 -1.32 19.54
C LEU A 193 9.37 -2.15 19.75
N GLU A 194 10.12 -1.91 20.84
CA GLU A 194 11.45 -2.52 21.09
C GLU A 194 11.41 -4.05 21.13
N ASN A 195 10.28 -4.64 21.50
CA ASN A 195 10.07 -6.08 21.57
C ASN A 195 8.85 -6.54 20.79
N VAL A 196 8.41 -5.74 19.83
CA VAL A 196 7.20 -6.04 19.06
C VAL A 196 7.43 -7.25 18.15
N LYS A 197 6.43 -8.12 18.07
CA LYS A 197 6.43 -9.24 17.13
C LYS A 197 5.86 -8.76 15.78
N ILE A 198 6.59 -8.99 14.72
CA ILE A 198 6.13 -8.76 13.35
C ILE A 198 5.32 -9.98 12.88
N ILE A 199 4.05 -9.77 12.56
CA ILE A 199 3.15 -10.82 12.05
C ILE A 199 3.37 -11.02 10.54
N ARG A 200 3.63 -9.92 9.81
CA ARG A 200 3.86 -9.90 8.38
C ARG A 200 4.81 -8.76 8.04
N TYR A 201 5.81 -9.02 7.23
CA TYR A 201 6.74 -7.99 6.78
C TYR A 201 6.11 -7.03 5.78
N ALA A 202 6.64 -5.81 5.76
CA ALA A 202 6.35 -4.81 4.75
C ALA A 202 6.81 -5.27 3.36
N TYR A 203 6.15 -4.77 2.34
CA TYR A 203 6.57 -4.97 0.95
C TYR A 203 6.17 -3.78 0.10
N ALA A 204 6.92 -3.52 -0.95
CA ALA A 204 6.46 -2.69 -2.05
C ALA A 204 5.75 -3.56 -3.08
N ILE A 205 4.84 -2.97 -3.83
CA ILE A 205 4.20 -3.61 -4.97
C ILE A 205 4.30 -2.73 -6.20
N GLU A 206 4.66 -3.32 -7.32
CA GLU A 206 4.66 -2.69 -8.62
C GLU A 206 3.60 -3.33 -9.52
N TYR A 207 2.82 -2.53 -10.22
CA TYR A 207 1.70 -3.00 -11.02
C TYR A 207 1.49 -2.13 -12.26
N ASP A 208 0.82 -2.68 -13.28
CA ASP A 208 0.50 -1.95 -14.49
C ASP A 208 -0.68 -1.00 -14.28
N TYR A 209 -0.65 0.14 -14.98
CA TYR A 209 -1.77 1.04 -15.14
C TYR A 209 -1.93 1.46 -16.59
N VAL A 210 -3.09 1.97 -16.96
CA VAL A 210 -3.37 2.54 -18.27
C VAL A 210 -3.21 4.05 -18.21
N ASP A 211 -2.52 4.63 -19.19
CA ASP A 211 -2.40 6.08 -19.32
C ASP A 211 -3.82 6.71 -19.35
N PRO A 212 -4.15 7.62 -18.42
CA PRO A 212 -5.48 8.22 -18.33
C PRO A 212 -5.88 8.99 -19.59
N MET A 213 -4.93 9.38 -20.43
CA MET A 213 -5.23 9.99 -21.74
C MET A 213 -5.90 9.03 -22.73
N GLU A 214 -5.89 7.72 -22.47
CA GLU A 214 -6.65 6.72 -23.26
C GLU A 214 -8.15 6.68 -22.92
N LEU A 215 -8.58 7.43 -21.89
CA LEU A 215 -9.96 7.48 -21.41
C LEU A 215 -10.64 8.79 -21.81
N ASP A 216 -11.96 8.74 -22.00
CA ASP A 216 -12.82 9.91 -22.04
C ASP A 216 -13.23 10.36 -20.60
N HIS A 217 -14.03 11.43 -20.50
CA HIS A 217 -14.43 11.97 -19.19
C HIS A 217 -15.42 11.09 -18.42
N CYS A 218 -15.96 10.06 -19.07
CA CYS A 218 -16.80 9.04 -18.42
C CYS A 218 -15.99 7.79 -18.02
N LEU A 219 -14.65 7.87 -18.05
CA LEU A 219 -13.70 6.78 -17.80
C LEU A 219 -13.82 5.60 -18.77
N LYS A 220 -14.43 5.84 -19.94
CA LYS A 220 -14.52 4.86 -21.02
C LYS A 220 -13.25 4.86 -21.84
N VAL A 221 -12.77 3.67 -22.19
CA VAL A 221 -11.64 3.51 -23.10
C VAL A 221 -12.01 4.00 -24.50
N LYS A 222 -11.27 4.98 -25.04
CA LYS A 222 -11.54 5.59 -26.35
C LYS A 222 -11.48 4.60 -27.50
N LYS A 223 -10.57 3.62 -27.42
CA LYS A 223 -10.29 2.63 -28.48
C LYS A 223 -11.11 1.35 -28.40
N THR A 224 -11.86 1.14 -27.30
CA THR A 224 -12.59 -0.11 -27.09
C THR A 224 -14.01 0.17 -26.60
N LYS A 225 -15.01 -0.26 -27.39
CA LYS A 225 -16.41 -0.05 -27.04
C LYS A 225 -16.79 -0.89 -25.80
N GLY A 226 -17.51 -0.27 -24.86
CA GLY A 226 -18.03 -0.94 -23.67
C GLY A 226 -17.01 -1.23 -22.58
N LEU A 227 -15.77 -0.80 -22.72
CA LEU A 227 -14.73 -0.96 -21.68
C LEU A 227 -14.55 0.34 -20.91
N TYR A 228 -14.61 0.25 -19.57
CA TYR A 228 -14.41 1.34 -18.62
C TYR A 228 -13.34 0.94 -17.61
N LEU A 229 -12.58 1.91 -17.12
CA LEU A 229 -11.54 1.70 -16.12
C LEU A 229 -11.79 2.60 -14.92
N ALA A 230 -11.66 2.08 -13.69
CA ALA A 230 -11.87 2.87 -12.48
C ALA A 230 -10.84 2.50 -11.39
N GLY A 231 -10.40 3.50 -10.63
CA GLY A 231 -9.42 3.35 -9.56
C GLY A 231 -7.98 3.37 -10.05
N GLN A 232 -7.10 2.65 -9.37
CA GLN A 232 -5.64 2.68 -9.59
C GLN A 232 -5.21 2.35 -11.02
N ILE A 233 -5.99 1.56 -11.75
CA ILE A 233 -5.74 1.26 -13.16
C ILE A 233 -5.68 2.53 -14.05
N ASN A 234 -6.29 3.64 -13.61
CA ASN A 234 -6.27 4.93 -14.32
C ASN A 234 -5.04 5.78 -13.98
N GLY A 235 -4.06 5.24 -13.28
CA GLY A 235 -2.86 5.97 -12.87
C GLY A 235 -3.03 6.79 -11.60
N THR A 236 -4.14 6.63 -10.86
CA THR A 236 -4.31 7.23 -9.53
C THR A 236 -3.60 6.38 -8.48
N THR A 237 -2.90 7.03 -7.57
CA THR A 237 -2.19 6.35 -6.48
C THR A 237 -1.87 7.33 -5.35
N GLY A 238 -1.96 6.84 -4.10
CA GLY A 238 -1.76 7.63 -2.88
C GLY A 238 -3.02 8.24 -2.30
N TYR A 239 -4.07 8.38 -3.07
CA TYR A 239 -5.45 8.68 -2.69
C TYR A 239 -6.34 7.89 -3.65
N GLU A 240 -6.42 6.60 -3.41
CA GLU A 240 -7.11 5.65 -4.29
C GLU A 240 -8.64 5.74 -4.19
N GLU A 241 -9.14 6.34 -3.13
CA GLU A 241 -10.55 6.59 -2.86
C GLU A 241 -11.18 7.49 -3.91
#